data_06e0cbfcbfb222b40a40ea5b6c1fad41
#
_entry.id   06e0cbfcbfb222b40a40ea5b6c1fad41
#
_cell.length_a   1.000
_cell.length_b   1.000
_cell.length_c   1.000
_cell.angle_alpha   90.00
_cell.angle_beta   90.00
_cell.angle_gamma   90.00
#
_symmetry.space_group_name_H-M   'P 1'
#
loop_
_entity.id
_entity.type
_entity.pdbx_description
1 polymer ?
#
loop_
_entity_poly.entity_id
_entity_poly.type
_entity_poly.pdbx_seq_one_letter_code
_entity_poly.pdbx_strand_id
1 'polypeptide(L)'
;MTQAKPIQHEETQPDTRRLTAAEIFRAAVENARDELRRSNQKLAFSGIAGGLTMGLTGLGVAAMRSLTPGNEANLVAPYLLYPIGFIAVIIGRAQLFTENTLYPVVLVLDERKHVMRTLRLWGIVFGSNVVGAFLFAVLAVKSPALRADVLAQLIHLGEGSSTGSAGYFFWSGVIGGWLIALVAWTVTASHWTIGQLTMVYMLTFVVGIGRFAHCIAGSGEILSAVVAGTVSIAEYLHWLMPATLGNICGGVLMVSLLNYAQVKTL
;
A
#
# COMPACT_ATOMS: atom_id res chain seq x y z
N MET A 1 51.87 -21.07 -31.52
CA MET A 1 51.19 -19.94 -30.81
C MET A 1 49.75 -19.89 -31.29
N THR A 2 48.84 -20.43 -30.53
CA THR A 2 47.41 -20.50 -30.84
C THR A 2 46.75 -19.28 -30.25
N GLN A 3 46.30 -18.33 -31.09
CA GLN A 3 45.56 -17.14 -30.64
C GLN A 3 44.18 -17.57 -30.13
N ALA A 4 43.90 -17.32 -28.85
CA ALA A 4 42.59 -17.47 -28.29
C ALA A 4 41.63 -16.41 -28.89
N LYS A 5 40.51 -16.89 -29.45
CA LYS A 5 39.40 -16.03 -29.91
C LYS A 5 38.83 -15.27 -28.72
N PRO A 6 38.59 -13.95 -28.83
CA PRO A 6 37.91 -13.20 -27.77
C PRO A 6 36.47 -13.72 -27.60
N ILE A 7 36.10 -13.98 -26.36
CA ILE A 7 34.71 -14.28 -25.96
C ILE A 7 33.91 -13.00 -26.20
N GLN A 8 33.08 -12.98 -27.23
CA GLN A 8 32.07 -11.94 -27.40
C GLN A 8 30.99 -12.18 -26.33
N HIS A 9 30.97 -11.33 -25.31
CA HIS A 9 29.79 -11.19 -24.46
C HIS A 9 28.70 -10.58 -25.34
N GLU A 10 27.77 -11.40 -25.80
CA GLU A 10 26.50 -10.93 -26.34
C GLU A 10 25.79 -10.18 -25.21
N GLU A 11 25.86 -8.84 -25.22
CA GLU A 11 25.00 -7.99 -24.42
C GLU A 11 23.57 -8.23 -24.91
N THR A 12 22.87 -9.13 -24.24
CA THR A 12 21.43 -9.29 -24.45
C THR A 12 20.78 -7.97 -24.07
N GLN A 13 20.36 -7.21 -25.10
CA GLN A 13 19.56 -5.99 -24.88
C GLN A 13 18.36 -6.34 -23.98
N PRO A 14 18.06 -5.55 -22.96
CA PRO A 14 16.93 -5.80 -22.09
C PRO A 14 15.66 -5.85 -22.96
N ASP A 15 14.86 -6.90 -22.80
CA ASP A 15 13.56 -7.03 -23.48
C ASP A 15 12.63 -5.89 -23.00
N THR A 16 12.50 -4.85 -23.81
CA THR A 16 11.72 -3.65 -23.53
C THR A 16 10.28 -3.74 -24.03
N ARG A 17 9.90 -4.88 -24.62
CA ARG A 17 8.53 -5.09 -25.08
C ARG A 17 7.53 -5.10 -23.93
N ARG A 18 6.29 -4.74 -24.23
CA ARG A 18 5.19 -4.83 -23.26
C ARG A 18 4.96 -6.28 -22.84
N LEU A 19 4.90 -6.52 -21.52
CA LEU A 19 4.58 -7.84 -20.98
C LEU A 19 3.12 -8.23 -21.27
N THR A 20 2.91 -9.49 -21.59
CA THR A 20 1.59 -10.10 -21.66
C THR A 20 1.02 -10.34 -20.25
N ALA A 21 -0.30 -10.49 -20.11
CA ALA A 21 -0.93 -10.82 -18.83
C ALA A 21 -0.34 -12.09 -18.18
N ALA A 22 0.01 -13.10 -18.99
CA ALA A 22 0.63 -14.33 -18.51
C ALA A 22 2.06 -14.11 -17.98
N GLU A 23 2.83 -13.18 -18.56
CA GLU A 23 4.18 -12.83 -18.09
C GLU A 23 4.09 -12.02 -16.80
N ILE A 24 3.15 -11.07 -16.69
CA ILE A 24 2.90 -10.34 -15.45
C ILE A 24 2.51 -11.31 -14.33
N PHE A 25 1.62 -12.26 -14.62
CA PHE A 25 1.21 -13.28 -13.67
C PHE A 25 2.39 -14.11 -13.17
N ARG A 26 3.26 -14.58 -14.08
CA ARG A 26 4.48 -15.33 -13.71
C ARG A 26 5.41 -14.51 -12.82
N ALA A 27 5.65 -13.23 -13.16
CA ALA A 27 6.47 -12.35 -12.34
C ALA A 27 5.85 -12.13 -10.95
N ALA A 28 4.52 -11.99 -10.85
CA ALA A 28 3.81 -11.88 -9.57
C ALA A 28 3.96 -13.16 -8.72
N VAL A 29 3.90 -14.34 -9.34
CA VAL A 29 4.13 -15.64 -8.68
C VAL A 29 5.57 -15.75 -8.16
N GLU A 30 6.58 -15.31 -8.92
CA GLU A 30 7.98 -15.30 -8.49
C GLU A 30 8.19 -14.34 -7.32
N ASN A 31 7.67 -13.12 -7.40
CA ASN A 31 7.69 -12.16 -6.29
C ASN A 31 7.08 -12.78 -5.01
N ALA A 32 5.95 -13.47 -5.14
CA ALA A 32 5.30 -14.15 -4.03
C ALA A 32 6.18 -15.24 -3.39
N ARG A 33 6.87 -16.04 -4.20
CA ARG A 33 7.80 -17.07 -3.69
C ARG A 33 8.91 -16.46 -2.86
N ASP A 34 9.48 -15.36 -3.32
CA ASP A 34 10.56 -14.67 -2.62
C ASP A 34 10.07 -14.07 -1.30
N GLU A 35 8.89 -13.43 -1.30
CA GLU A 35 8.29 -12.87 -0.09
C GLU A 35 7.96 -13.96 0.96
N LEU A 36 7.42 -15.09 0.54
CA LEU A 36 7.12 -16.20 1.45
C LEU A 36 8.37 -16.89 2.04
N ARG A 37 9.55 -16.71 1.42
CA ARG A 37 10.84 -17.22 1.92
C ARG A 37 11.49 -16.32 2.95
N ARG A 38 11.06 -15.05 3.05
CA ARG A 38 11.65 -14.09 3.99
C ARG A 38 11.44 -14.54 5.44
N SER A 39 12.44 -14.31 6.28
CA SER A 39 12.33 -14.57 7.73
C SER A 39 11.33 -13.61 8.39
N ASN A 40 10.76 -14.02 9.53
CA ASN A 40 9.82 -13.20 10.29
C ASN A 40 10.42 -11.84 10.66
N GLN A 41 11.69 -11.80 11.05
CA GLN A 41 12.38 -10.55 11.39
C GLN A 41 12.49 -9.61 10.19
N LYS A 42 12.87 -10.10 9.00
CA LYS A 42 12.96 -9.29 7.79
C LYS A 42 11.59 -8.74 7.39
N LEU A 43 10.53 -9.53 7.50
CA LEU A 43 9.16 -9.10 7.25
C LEU A 43 8.71 -8.04 8.26
N ALA A 44 9.00 -8.25 9.56
CA ALA A 44 8.61 -7.33 10.61
C ALA A 44 9.29 -5.96 10.47
N PHE A 45 10.61 -5.91 10.31
CA PHE A 45 11.33 -4.63 10.13
C PHE A 45 10.89 -3.90 8.86
N SER A 46 10.72 -4.64 7.75
CA SER A 46 10.23 -4.07 6.50
C SER A 46 8.80 -3.57 6.62
N GLY A 47 7.93 -4.28 7.38
CA GLY A 47 6.57 -3.86 7.67
C GLY A 47 6.51 -2.63 8.58
N ILE A 48 7.36 -2.55 9.62
CA ILE A 48 7.44 -1.35 10.47
C ILE A 48 7.86 -0.14 9.62
N ALA A 49 8.90 -0.29 8.78
CA ALA A 49 9.34 0.76 7.86
C ALA A 49 8.21 1.18 6.91
N GLY A 50 7.48 0.21 6.34
CA GLY A 50 6.33 0.46 5.48
C GLY A 50 5.22 1.24 6.19
N GLY A 51 4.80 0.80 7.39
CA GLY A 51 3.75 1.47 8.16
C GLY A 51 4.13 2.89 8.60
N LEU A 52 5.38 3.08 9.07
CA LEU A 52 5.91 4.40 9.42
C LEU A 52 5.89 5.35 8.22
N THR A 53 6.38 4.87 7.07
CA THR A 53 6.44 5.66 5.84
C THR A 53 5.05 5.97 5.26
N MET A 54 4.08 5.09 5.46
CA MET A 54 2.69 5.35 5.04
C MET A 54 2.06 6.56 5.76
N GLY A 55 2.54 6.92 6.95
CA GLY A 55 2.13 8.15 7.62
C GLY A 55 2.38 9.43 6.82
N LEU A 56 3.36 9.40 5.89
CA LEU A 56 3.62 10.54 4.97
C LEU A 56 2.43 10.86 4.07
N THR A 57 1.54 9.90 3.81
CA THR A 57 0.31 10.11 3.05
C THR A 57 -0.59 11.14 3.74
N GLY A 58 -0.97 10.89 4.99
CA GLY A 58 -1.76 11.84 5.79
C GLY A 58 -1.01 13.14 6.08
N LEU A 59 0.31 13.06 6.34
CA LEU A 59 1.14 14.25 6.55
C LEU A 59 1.17 15.17 5.32
N GLY A 60 1.31 14.60 4.13
CA GLY A 60 1.28 15.38 2.87
C GLY A 60 -0.04 16.11 2.67
N VAL A 61 -1.16 15.41 2.89
CA VAL A 61 -2.50 16.00 2.82
C VAL A 61 -2.67 17.09 3.89
N ALA A 62 -2.26 16.84 5.14
CA ALA A 62 -2.34 17.80 6.23
C ALA A 62 -1.52 19.06 5.97
N ALA A 63 -0.29 18.91 5.47
CA ALA A 63 0.57 20.02 5.11
C ALA A 63 -0.03 20.90 4.00
N MET A 64 -0.62 20.31 2.97
CA MET A 64 -1.29 21.06 1.91
C MET A 64 -2.55 21.78 2.44
N ARG A 65 -3.35 21.12 3.29
CA ARG A 65 -4.54 21.73 3.91
C ARG A 65 -4.19 22.94 4.78
N SER A 66 -3.08 22.88 5.53
CA SER A 66 -2.65 23.99 6.36
C SER A 66 -2.32 25.27 5.58
N LEU A 67 -1.99 25.14 4.28
CA LEU A 67 -1.69 26.26 3.38
C LEU A 67 -2.94 26.86 2.71
N THR A 68 -4.10 26.20 2.80
CA THR A 68 -5.35 26.60 2.14
C THR A 68 -6.51 26.74 3.14
N PRO A 69 -6.37 27.51 4.24
CA PRO A 69 -7.41 27.64 5.24
C PRO A 69 -8.66 28.31 4.65
N GLY A 70 -9.83 27.73 4.94
CA GLY A 70 -11.14 28.32 4.56
C GLY A 70 -11.55 28.15 3.11
N ASN A 71 -10.77 27.48 2.28
CA ASN A 71 -11.13 27.24 0.87
C ASN A 71 -11.68 25.81 0.66
N GLU A 72 -12.93 25.59 1.06
CA GLU A 72 -13.60 24.30 0.85
C GLU A 72 -13.81 23.97 -0.65
N ALA A 73 -13.77 24.98 -1.53
CA ALA A 73 -13.94 24.78 -2.96
C ALA A 73 -12.73 24.04 -3.62
N ASN A 74 -11.56 24.05 -2.98
CA ASN A 74 -10.37 23.40 -3.52
C ASN A 74 -10.01 22.14 -2.75
N LEU A 75 -10.93 21.16 -2.71
CA LEU A 75 -10.77 19.90 -1.99
C LEU A 75 -9.77 18.93 -2.66
N VAL A 76 -9.38 19.18 -3.92
CA VAL A 76 -8.52 18.27 -4.71
C VAL A 76 -7.04 18.50 -4.42
N ALA A 77 -6.59 19.76 -4.31
CA ALA A 77 -5.19 20.11 -4.17
C ALA A 77 -4.47 19.39 -3.00
N PRO A 78 -5.05 19.26 -1.79
CA PRO A 78 -4.44 18.55 -0.71
C PRO A 78 -4.10 17.08 -1.05
N TYR A 79 -4.93 16.43 -1.82
CA TYR A 79 -4.76 15.02 -2.18
C TYR A 79 -3.71 14.77 -3.26
N LEU A 80 -3.16 15.81 -3.90
CA LEU A 80 -2.00 15.66 -4.79
C LEU A 80 -0.79 15.06 -4.08
N LEU A 81 -0.67 15.25 -2.76
CA LEU A 81 0.39 14.67 -1.94
C LEU A 81 0.00 13.34 -1.28
N TYR A 82 -1.26 12.90 -1.41
CA TYR A 82 -1.68 11.60 -0.87
C TYR A 82 -0.81 10.42 -1.37
N PRO A 83 -0.39 10.37 -2.65
CA PRO A 83 0.44 9.27 -3.16
C PRO A 83 1.84 9.15 -2.54
N ILE A 84 2.36 10.17 -1.85
CA ILE A 84 3.77 10.24 -1.46
C ILE A 84 4.20 9.07 -0.56
N GLY A 85 3.36 8.67 0.39
CA GLY A 85 3.62 7.52 1.27
C GLY A 85 3.67 6.21 0.48
N PHE A 86 2.74 6.01 -0.44
CA PHE A 86 2.70 4.84 -1.32
C PHE A 86 3.92 4.77 -2.23
N ILE A 87 4.30 5.87 -2.86
CA ILE A 87 5.50 5.95 -3.71
C ILE A 87 6.73 5.54 -2.92
N ALA A 88 6.92 6.12 -1.73
CA ALA A 88 8.07 5.84 -0.89
C ALA A 88 8.12 4.38 -0.44
N VAL A 89 6.97 3.77 -0.10
CA VAL A 89 6.88 2.36 0.32
C VAL A 89 7.10 1.42 -0.86
N ILE A 90 6.37 1.60 -1.96
CA ILE A 90 6.34 0.66 -3.08
C ILE A 90 7.64 0.73 -3.88
N ILE A 91 8.09 1.91 -4.25
CA ILE A 91 9.38 2.06 -4.97
C ILE A 91 10.56 1.74 -4.05
N GLY A 92 10.46 2.08 -2.75
CA GLY A 92 11.44 1.72 -1.72
C GLY A 92 11.44 0.25 -1.30
N ARG A 93 10.51 -0.59 -1.84
CA ARG A 93 10.41 -2.03 -1.57
C ARG A 93 10.21 -2.38 -0.09
N ALA A 94 9.60 -1.51 0.70
CA ALA A 94 9.14 -1.85 2.05
C ALA A 94 7.83 -2.65 1.97
N GLN A 95 7.57 -3.49 2.98
CA GLN A 95 6.39 -4.36 2.97
C GLN A 95 5.12 -3.58 3.29
N LEU A 96 4.13 -3.70 2.41
CA LEU A 96 2.80 -3.16 2.61
C LEU A 96 1.77 -4.30 2.55
N PHE A 97 0.95 -4.40 3.59
CA PHE A 97 -0.05 -5.49 3.72
C PHE A 97 -0.98 -5.59 2.51
N THR A 98 -1.45 -4.46 1.99
CA THR A 98 -2.41 -4.42 0.88
C THR A 98 -1.82 -4.82 -0.47
N GLU A 99 -0.52 -4.66 -0.71
CA GLU A 99 0.15 -5.26 -1.87
C GLU A 99 0.18 -6.79 -1.77
N ASN A 100 0.30 -7.31 -0.54
CA ASN A 100 0.31 -8.74 -0.27
C ASN A 100 -1.08 -9.41 -0.42
N THR A 101 -2.13 -8.66 -0.73
CA THR A 101 -3.41 -9.23 -1.16
C THR A 101 -3.36 -9.73 -2.61
N LEU A 102 -2.34 -9.35 -3.39
CA LEU A 102 -2.08 -9.88 -4.73
C LEU A 102 -1.07 -11.03 -4.71
N TYR A 103 0.19 -10.74 -4.40
CA TYR A 103 1.32 -11.65 -4.67
C TYR A 103 1.14 -13.06 -4.07
N PRO A 104 0.99 -13.25 -2.76
CA PRO A 104 0.86 -14.59 -2.21
C PRO A 104 -0.46 -15.28 -2.59
N VAL A 105 -1.51 -14.50 -2.90
CA VAL A 105 -2.80 -15.06 -3.31
C VAL A 105 -2.71 -15.69 -4.71
N VAL A 106 -2.08 -15.02 -5.68
CA VAL A 106 -1.89 -15.62 -7.01
C VAL A 106 -1.05 -16.90 -6.95
N LEU A 107 -0.06 -16.96 -6.04
CA LEU A 107 0.72 -18.18 -5.82
C LEU A 107 -0.13 -19.30 -5.18
N VAL A 108 -0.98 -18.97 -4.21
CA VAL A 108 -1.92 -19.96 -3.62
C VAL A 108 -2.87 -20.50 -4.67
N LEU A 109 -3.40 -19.65 -5.55
CA LEU A 109 -4.29 -20.06 -6.63
C LEU A 109 -3.57 -20.93 -7.66
N ASP A 110 -2.33 -20.58 -8.02
CA ASP A 110 -1.53 -21.31 -9.01
C ASP A 110 -1.07 -22.68 -8.52
N GLU A 111 -0.57 -22.77 -7.29
CA GLU A 111 0.00 -24.01 -6.75
C GLU A 111 -0.94 -24.78 -5.80
N ARG A 112 -2.12 -24.21 -5.45
CA ARG A 112 -3.10 -24.78 -4.50
C ARG A 112 -2.49 -25.17 -3.14
N LYS A 113 -1.45 -24.46 -2.72
CA LYS A 113 -0.69 -24.67 -1.46
C LYS A 113 -0.22 -23.31 -0.92
N HIS A 114 0.53 -23.32 0.17
CA HIS A 114 1.09 -22.12 0.81
C HIS A 114 0.11 -21.23 1.61
N VAL A 115 -1.14 -21.63 1.82
CA VAL A 115 -2.13 -20.85 2.58
C VAL A 115 -1.59 -20.44 3.96
N MET A 116 -1.02 -21.36 4.73
CA MET A 116 -0.47 -21.05 6.08
C MET A 116 0.71 -20.08 6.03
N ARG A 117 1.54 -20.16 4.98
CA ARG A 117 2.66 -19.23 4.79
C ARG A 117 2.14 -17.84 4.41
N THR A 118 1.08 -17.77 3.61
CA THR A 118 0.39 -16.51 3.27
C THR A 118 -0.24 -15.87 4.51
N LEU A 119 -0.96 -16.64 5.33
CA LEU A 119 -1.52 -16.14 6.59
C LEU A 119 -0.45 -15.67 7.56
N ARG A 120 0.68 -16.40 7.67
CA ARG A 120 1.85 -15.95 8.44
C ARG A 120 2.37 -14.60 7.94
N LEU A 121 2.59 -14.47 6.62
CA LEU A 121 3.07 -13.23 6.01
C LEU A 121 2.08 -12.09 6.27
N TRP A 122 0.79 -12.31 6.04
CA TRP A 122 -0.25 -11.33 6.30
C TRP A 122 -0.28 -10.85 7.75
N GLY A 123 -0.24 -11.79 8.71
CA GLY A 123 -0.26 -11.45 10.13
C GLY A 123 0.95 -10.62 10.55
N ILE A 124 2.17 -11.01 10.11
CA ILE A 124 3.40 -10.29 10.44
C ILE A 124 3.40 -8.90 9.79
N VAL A 125 3.14 -8.81 8.49
CA VAL A 125 3.21 -7.54 7.76
C VAL A 125 2.11 -6.58 8.23
N PHE A 126 0.86 -7.06 8.39
CA PHE A 126 -0.23 -6.24 8.89
C PHE A 126 0.07 -5.68 10.29
N GLY A 127 0.43 -6.54 11.24
CA GLY A 127 0.76 -6.12 12.59
C GLY A 127 1.94 -5.14 12.63
N SER A 128 2.98 -5.41 11.84
CA SER A 128 4.15 -4.52 11.72
C SER A 128 3.82 -3.18 11.05
N ASN A 129 2.96 -3.17 10.03
CA ASN A 129 2.49 -1.92 9.43
C ASN A 129 1.70 -1.06 10.45
N VAL A 130 0.81 -1.69 11.24
CA VAL A 130 0.07 -0.97 12.29
C VAL A 130 1.01 -0.40 13.35
N VAL A 131 2.03 -1.17 13.78
CA VAL A 131 3.08 -0.67 14.68
C VAL A 131 3.83 0.50 14.07
N GLY A 132 4.22 0.41 12.79
CA GLY A 132 4.88 1.50 12.08
C GLY A 132 4.01 2.77 12.00
N ALA A 133 2.72 2.62 11.68
CA ALA A 133 1.76 3.73 11.66
C ALA A 133 1.57 4.36 13.07
N PHE A 134 1.57 3.55 14.11
CA PHE A 134 1.54 4.05 15.49
C PHE A 134 2.81 4.83 15.85
N LEU A 135 3.99 4.34 15.47
CA LEU A 135 5.25 5.05 15.68
C LEU A 135 5.27 6.39 14.94
N PHE A 136 4.73 6.45 13.72
CA PHE A 136 4.51 7.70 13.00
C PHE A 136 3.61 8.65 13.81
N ALA A 137 2.47 8.16 14.29
CA ALA A 137 1.52 8.95 15.07
C ALA A 137 2.15 9.52 16.35
N VAL A 138 2.92 8.71 17.08
CA VAL A 138 3.66 9.16 18.27
C VAL A 138 4.68 10.23 17.90
N LEU A 139 5.46 10.01 16.84
CA LEU A 139 6.44 10.99 16.35
C LEU A 139 5.75 12.31 15.97
N ALA A 140 4.67 12.26 15.22
CA ALA A 140 3.95 13.44 14.75
C ALA A 140 3.32 14.26 15.89
N VAL A 141 2.71 13.58 16.88
CA VAL A 141 1.92 14.23 17.92
C VAL A 141 2.74 14.61 19.17
N LYS A 142 3.72 13.76 19.55
CA LYS A 142 4.47 13.94 20.80
C LYS A 142 5.82 14.64 20.64
N SER A 143 6.28 14.86 19.40
CA SER A 143 7.49 15.63 19.13
C SER A 143 7.16 17.07 18.67
N PRO A 144 8.09 18.02 18.80
CA PRO A 144 7.91 19.38 18.27
C PRO A 144 8.19 19.50 16.77
N ALA A 145 8.18 18.39 16.02
CA ALA A 145 8.61 18.35 14.61
C ALA A 145 7.61 19.04 13.67
N LEU A 146 6.32 19.00 13.98
CA LEU A 146 5.28 19.57 13.13
C LEU A 146 4.87 20.97 13.60
N ARG A 147 4.61 21.86 12.64
CA ARG A 147 3.93 23.13 12.94
C ARG A 147 2.52 22.84 13.47
N ALA A 148 2.02 23.70 14.33
CA ALA A 148 0.73 23.51 15.01
C ALA A 148 -0.45 23.40 14.02
N ASP A 149 -0.43 24.17 12.93
CA ASP A 149 -1.44 24.14 11.87
C ASP A 149 -1.44 22.81 11.09
N VAL A 150 -0.27 22.28 10.78
CA VAL A 150 -0.12 20.97 10.12
C VAL A 150 -0.60 19.84 11.02
N LEU A 151 -0.20 19.87 12.31
CA LEU A 151 -0.64 18.88 13.28
C LEU A 151 -2.16 18.90 13.48
N ALA A 152 -2.76 20.09 13.58
CA ALA A 152 -4.22 20.23 13.70
C ALA A 152 -4.93 19.61 12.49
N GLN A 153 -4.43 19.84 11.27
CA GLN A 153 -4.99 19.24 10.05
C GLN A 153 -4.82 17.71 10.01
N LEU A 154 -3.69 17.18 10.49
CA LEU A 154 -3.46 15.73 10.55
C LEU A 154 -4.45 15.06 11.54
N ILE A 155 -4.67 15.65 12.71
CA ILE A 155 -5.64 15.17 13.70
C ILE A 155 -7.06 15.22 13.09
N HIS A 156 -7.42 16.33 12.46
CA HIS A 156 -8.74 16.49 11.82
C HIS A 156 -9.00 15.47 10.69
N LEU A 157 -7.95 15.11 9.93
CA LEU A 157 -8.05 14.01 8.93
C LEU A 157 -8.38 12.68 9.63
N GLY A 158 -7.72 12.37 10.75
CA GLY A 158 -7.95 11.15 11.52
C GLY A 158 -9.37 11.08 12.10
N GLU A 159 -9.88 12.19 12.64
CA GLU A 159 -11.26 12.32 13.13
C GLU A 159 -12.27 12.05 12.00
N GLY A 160 -12.08 12.70 10.86
CA GLY A 160 -12.95 12.53 9.69
C GLY A 160 -12.90 11.12 9.12
N SER A 161 -11.73 10.46 9.12
CA SER A 161 -11.55 9.11 8.61
C SER A 161 -12.15 8.04 9.53
N SER A 162 -12.25 8.29 10.83
CA SER A 162 -12.86 7.39 11.82
C SER A 162 -14.39 7.46 11.88
N THR A 163 -15.00 8.46 11.22
CA THR A 163 -16.45 8.71 11.27
C THR A 163 -17.18 7.95 10.17
N GLY A 164 -18.05 7.00 10.54
CA GLY A 164 -18.84 6.23 9.59
C GLY A 164 -19.34 4.90 10.14
N SER A 165 -20.14 4.19 9.36
CA SER A 165 -20.60 2.85 9.69
C SER A 165 -19.61 1.78 9.26
N ALA A 166 -19.61 0.62 9.91
CA ALA A 166 -18.81 -0.54 9.51
C ALA A 166 -19.06 -0.96 8.07
N GLY A 167 -20.32 -0.89 7.60
CA GLY A 167 -20.68 -1.17 6.20
C GLY A 167 -20.04 -0.20 5.22
N TYR A 168 -20.04 1.10 5.55
CA TYR A 168 -19.35 2.10 4.74
C TYR A 168 -17.84 1.82 4.67
N PHE A 169 -17.20 1.57 5.80
CA PHE A 169 -15.77 1.27 5.85
C PHE A 169 -15.41 0.00 5.07
N PHE A 170 -16.25 -1.03 5.14
CA PHE A 170 -16.06 -2.26 4.37
C PHE A 170 -16.11 -1.99 2.86
N TRP A 171 -17.19 -1.38 2.36
CA TRP A 171 -17.34 -1.16 0.92
C TRP A 171 -16.34 -0.14 0.37
N SER A 172 -16.03 0.92 1.11
CA SER A 172 -14.95 1.85 0.83
C SER A 172 -13.60 1.12 0.79
N GLY A 173 -13.39 0.19 1.72
CA GLY A 173 -12.22 -0.68 1.77
C GLY A 173 -12.14 -1.63 0.55
N VAL A 174 -13.25 -2.15 0.04
CA VAL A 174 -13.24 -2.98 -1.18
C VAL A 174 -12.67 -2.20 -2.36
N ILE A 175 -13.10 -0.95 -2.55
CA ILE A 175 -12.57 -0.10 -3.63
C ILE A 175 -11.09 0.23 -3.37
N GLY A 176 -10.72 0.63 -2.14
CA GLY A 176 -9.35 0.93 -1.77
C GLY A 176 -8.41 -0.26 -1.99
N GLY A 177 -8.80 -1.45 -1.55
CA GLY A 177 -8.04 -2.68 -1.73
C GLY A 177 -7.90 -3.10 -3.19
N TRP A 178 -8.96 -2.95 -3.97
CA TRP A 178 -8.92 -3.15 -5.42
C TRP A 178 -7.87 -2.26 -6.09
N LEU A 179 -7.91 -0.95 -5.82
CA LEU A 179 -6.97 0.01 -6.41
C LEU A 179 -5.52 -0.30 -6.04
N ILE A 180 -5.23 -0.67 -4.79
CA ILE A 180 -3.85 -0.98 -4.37
C ILE A 180 -3.36 -2.32 -4.92
N ALA A 181 -4.20 -3.34 -4.99
CA ALA A 181 -3.83 -4.58 -5.66
C ALA A 181 -3.59 -4.37 -7.16
N LEU A 182 -4.35 -3.45 -7.78
CA LEU A 182 -4.12 -3.03 -9.16
C LEU A 182 -2.79 -2.27 -9.32
N VAL A 183 -2.38 -1.46 -8.32
CA VAL A 183 -1.02 -0.89 -8.28
C VAL A 183 0.03 -1.99 -8.32
N ALA A 184 -0.07 -3.00 -7.44
CA ALA A 184 0.89 -4.11 -7.40
C ALA A 184 0.96 -4.85 -8.74
N TRP A 185 -0.18 -5.09 -9.38
CA TRP A 185 -0.24 -5.72 -10.71
C TRP A 185 0.43 -4.85 -11.79
N THR A 186 0.11 -3.56 -11.85
CA THR A 186 0.63 -2.66 -12.89
C THR A 186 2.10 -2.29 -12.68
N VAL A 187 2.57 -2.20 -11.44
CA VAL A 187 3.99 -2.04 -11.10
C VAL A 187 4.80 -3.25 -11.57
N THR A 188 4.25 -4.47 -11.40
CA THR A 188 4.87 -5.70 -11.90
C THR A 188 4.95 -5.72 -13.43
N ALA A 189 4.02 -5.07 -14.12
CA ALA A 189 3.99 -4.97 -15.57
C ALA A 189 5.03 -3.99 -16.16
N SER A 190 5.62 -3.13 -15.34
CA SER A 190 6.53 -2.07 -15.80
C SER A 190 7.99 -2.39 -15.53
N HIS A 191 8.82 -2.35 -16.58
CA HIS A 191 10.28 -2.45 -16.46
C HIS A 191 10.95 -1.16 -15.97
N TRP A 192 10.27 -0.01 -16.09
CA TRP A 192 10.82 1.30 -15.85
C TRP A 192 10.27 1.91 -14.56
N THR A 193 11.16 2.40 -13.71
CA THR A 193 10.78 3.07 -12.45
C THR A 193 9.82 4.23 -12.69
N ILE A 194 9.97 4.99 -13.77
CA ILE A 194 9.05 6.10 -14.09
C ILE A 194 7.64 5.58 -14.40
N GLY A 195 7.51 4.45 -15.09
CA GLY A 195 6.21 3.81 -15.33
C GLY A 195 5.58 3.31 -14.02
N GLN A 196 6.38 2.68 -13.17
CA GLN A 196 5.94 2.25 -11.84
C GLN A 196 5.45 3.44 -11.01
N LEU A 197 6.26 4.52 -10.92
CA LEU A 197 5.91 5.75 -10.20
C LEU A 197 4.62 6.36 -10.72
N THR A 198 4.44 6.44 -12.03
CA THR A 198 3.23 6.98 -12.64
C THR A 198 1.98 6.17 -12.25
N MET A 199 2.05 4.83 -12.31
CA MET A 199 0.92 3.98 -11.94
C MET A 199 0.60 4.06 -10.45
N VAL A 200 1.64 4.06 -9.59
CA VAL A 200 1.45 4.27 -8.14
C VAL A 200 0.75 5.61 -7.91
N TYR A 201 1.28 6.70 -8.50
CA TYR A 201 0.72 8.03 -8.31
C TYR A 201 -0.74 8.11 -8.75
N MET A 202 -1.06 7.68 -9.97
CA MET A 202 -2.41 7.81 -10.54
C MET A 202 -3.46 7.04 -9.72
N LEU A 203 -3.18 5.77 -9.40
CA LEU A 203 -4.15 4.91 -8.71
C LEU A 203 -4.33 5.32 -7.24
N THR A 204 -3.24 5.67 -6.56
CA THR A 204 -3.33 6.10 -5.16
C THR A 204 -3.88 7.51 -5.02
N PHE A 205 -3.70 8.39 -6.03
CA PHE A 205 -4.40 9.67 -6.09
C PHE A 205 -5.92 9.48 -6.11
N VAL A 206 -6.43 8.49 -6.87
CA VAL A 206 -7.87 8.13 -6.85
C VAL A 206 -8.30 7.65 -5.47
N VAL A 207 -7.46 6.86 -4.77
CA VAL A 207 -7.74 6.47 -3.36
C VAL A 207 -7.90 7.70 -2.49
N GLY A 208 -7.00 8.69 -2.63
CA GLY A 208 -7.02 9.93 -1.86
C GLY A 208 -8.26 10.78 -2.11
N ILE A 209 -8.53 11.15 -3.37
CA ILE A 209 -9.67 12.03 -3.71
C ILE A 209 -11.02 11.36 -3.45
N GLY A 210 -11.10 10.03 -3.64
CA GLY A 210 -12.28 9.23 -3.33
C GLY A 210 -12.45 8.96 -1.83
N ARG A 211 -11.44 9.28 -1.01
CA ARG A 211 -11.39 8.99 0.44
C ARG A 211 -11.69 7.52 0.74
N PHE A 212 -11.23 6.62 -0.16
CA PHE A 212 -11.43 5.19 0.01
C PHE A 212 -10.58 4.65 1.17
N ALA A 213 -11.21 3.81 2.01
CA ALA A 213 -10.55 3.29 3.19
C ALA A 213 -9.38 2.39 2.80
N HIS A 214 -8.18 2.76 3.25
CA HIS A 214 -6.96 1.96 3.14
C HIS A 214 -6.42 1.70 4.55
N CYS A 215 -6.44 0.43 4.97
CA CYS A 215 -6.24 0.06 6.39
C CYS A 215 -4.92 0.55 6.99
N ILE A 216 -3.85 0.73 6.21
CA ILE A 216 -2.55 1.19 6.71
C ILE A 216 -2.39 2.72 6.59
N ALA A 217 -2.75 3.32 5.44
CA ALA A 217 -2.67 4.79 5.29
C ALA A 217 -3.58 5.50 6.30
N GLY A 218 -4.85 5.10 6.38
CA GLY A 218 -5.79 5.64 7.35
C GLY A 218 -5.41 5.35 8.80
N SER A 219 -4.65 4.26 9.07
CA SER A 219 -4.10 4.03 10.41
C SER A 219 -3.15 5.14 10.84
N GLY A 220 -2.31 5.67 9.94
CA GLY A 220 -1.43 6.80 10.26
C GLY A 220 -2.20 8.05 10.66
N GLU A 221 -3.31 8.32 9.97
CA GLU A 221 -4.21 9.46 10.26
C GLU A 221 -4.96 9.26 11.57
N ILE A 222 -5.70 8.16 11.69
CA ILE A 222 -6.58 7.91 12.86
C ILE A 222 -5.76 7.69 14.12
N LEU A 223 -4.63 6.98 14.08
CA LEU A 223 -3.77 6.81 15.23
C LEU A 223 -3.15 8.14 15.68
N SER A 224 -2.94 9.11 14.78
CA SER A 224 -2.54 10.47 15.19
C SER A 224 -3.63 11.15 16.03
N ALA A 225 -4.91 11.01 15.65
CA ALA A 225 -6.03 11.48 16.44
C ALA A 225 -6.19 10.70 17.78
N VAL A 226 -5.92 9.39 17.78
CA VAL A 226 -5.91 8.58 19.01
C VAL A 226 -4.81 9.04 19.97
N VAL A 227 -3.58 9.26 19.50
CA VAL A 227 -2.46 9.72 20.32
C VAL A 227 -2.69 11.16 20.83
N ALA A 228 -3.43 11.97 20.07
CA ALA A 228 -3.86 13.30 20.48
C ALA A 228 -5.01 13.26 21.50
N GLY A 229 -5.74 12.14 21.60
CA GLY A 229 -6.85 11.96 22.55
C GLY A 229 -8.22 12.40 22.01
N THR A 230 -8.35 12.68 20.73
CA THR A 230 -9.62 13.12 20.08
C THR A 230 -10.42 11.97 19.51
N VAL A 231 -9.80 10.81 19.27
CA VAL A 231 -10.44 9.56 18.84
C VAL A 231 -10.07 8.45 19.81
N SER A 232 -11.02 7.57 20.14
CA SER A 232 -10.78 6.43 21.02
C SER A 232 -10.17 5.25 20.24
N ILE A 233 -9.49 4.34 20.96
CA ILE A 233 -8.99 3.09 20.37
C ILE A 233 -10.15 2.20 19.88
N ALA A 234 -11.33 2.29 20.50
CA ALA A 234 -12.51 1.54 20.07
C ALA A 234 -13.02 2.03 18.71
N GLU A 235 -13.05 3.34 18.46
CA GLU A 235 -13.39 3.93 17.17
C GLU A 235 -12.36 3.55 16.10
N TYR A 236 -11.07 3.57 16.44
CA TYR A 236 -10.02 3.08 15.55
C TYR A 236 -10.25 1.62 15.15
N LEU A 237 -10.53 0.72 16.10
CA LEU A 237 -10.77 -0.69 15.81
C LEU A 237 -12.09 -0.91 15.04
N HIS A 238 -13.13 -0.11 15.34
CA HIS A 238 -14.38 -0.12 14.59
C HIS A 238 -14.20 0.24 13.11
N TRP A 239 -13.24 1.11 12.81
CA TRP A 239 -12.85 1.44 11.44
C TRP A 239 -11.89 0.39 10.85
N LEU A 240 -10.84 0.01 11.59
CA LEU A 240 -9.74 -0.81 11.08
C LEU A 240 -10.23 -2.18 10.59
N MET A 241 -11.07 -2.86 11.37
CA MET A 241 -11.50 -4.21 11.06
C MET A 241 -12.30 -4.30 9.75
N PRO A 242 -13.40 -3.55 9.54
CA PRO A 242 -14.13 -3.61 8.28
C PRO A 242 -13.32 -3.05 7.10
N ALA A 243 -12.51 -2.00 7.28
CA ALA A 243 -11.62 -1.48 6.25
C ALA A 243 -10.61 -2.56 5.79
N THR A 244 -10.00 -3.28 6.73
CA THR A 244 -9.05 -4.37 6.42
C THR A 244 -9.72 -5.51 5.67
N LEU A 245 -10.89 -5.96 6.12
CA LEU A 245 -11.67 -7.00 5.42
C LEU A 245 -12.06 -6.55 4.02
N GLY A 246 -12.47 -5.30 3.86
CA GLY A 246 -12.76 -4.70 2.56
C GLY A 246 -11.53 -4.70 1.65
N ASN A 247 -10.36 -4.26 2.16
CA ASN A 247 -9.11 -4.26 1.39
C ASN A 247 -8.72 -5.67 0.93
N ILE A 248 -8.87 -6.69 1.79
CA ILE A 248 -8.63 -8.09 1.41
C ILE A 248 -9.60 -8.51 0.30
N CYS A 249 -10.91 -8.28 0.48
CA CYS A 249 -11.92 -8.64 -0.52
C CYS A 249 -11.63 -7.97 -1.87
N GLY A 250 -11.35 -6.67 -1.88
CA GLY A 250 -11.04 -5.91 -3.10
C GLY A 250 -9.80 -6.45 -3.81
N GLY A 251 -8.70 -6.66 -3.10
CA GLY A 251 -7.46 -7.16 -3.68
C GLY A 251 -7.56 -8.61 -4.16
N VAL A 252 -8.16 -9.48 -3.36
CA VAL A 252 -8.27 -10.90 -3.68
C VAL A 252 -9.27 -11.14 -4.82
N LEU A 253 -10.48 -10.61 -4.72
CA LEU A 253 -11.54 -10.91 -5.70
C LEU A 253 -11.35 -10.13 -7.00
N MET A 254 -11.12 -8.81 -6.90
CA MET A 254 -11.11 -7.93 -8.08
C MET A 254 -9.80 -7.97 -8.87
N VAL A 255 -8.69 -8.37 -8.25
CA VAL A 255 -7.39 -8.42 -8.96
C VAL A 255 -6.85 -9.84 -9.01
N SER A 256 -6.62 -10.49 -7.88
CA SER A 256 -5.93 -11.79 -7.86
C SER A 256 -6.74 -12.86 -8.59
N LEU A 257 -8.04 -13.02 -8.27
CA LEU A 257 -8.88 -14.05 -8.84
C LEU A 257 -9.20 -13.76 -10.33
N LEU A 258 -9.53 -12.52 -10.69
CA LEU A 258 -9.86 -12.17 -12.08
C LEU A 258 -8.63 -12.29 -13.00
N ASN A 259 -7.45 -11.85 -12.55
CA ASN A 259 -6.23 -12.01 -13.35
C ASN A 259 -5.77 -13.48 -13.41
N TYR A 260 -6.00 -14.27 -12.36
CA TYR A 260 -5.79 -15.72 -12.42
C TYR A 260 -6.70 -16.36 -13.48
N ALA A 261 -8.00 -16.05 -13.47
CA ALA A 261 -8.95 -16.58 -14.43
C ALA A 261 -8.64 -16.16 -15.87
N GLN A 262 -8.16 -14.91 -16.07
CA GLN A 262 -7.75 -14.41 -17.39
C GLN A 262 -6.56 -15.19 -17.98
N VAL A 263 -5.64 -15.66 -17.13
CA VAL A 263 -4.38 -16.32 -17.57
C VAL A 263 -4.53 -17.84 -17.62
N LYS A 264 -5.28 -18.40 -16.69
CA LYS A 264 -5.55 -19.82 -16.59
C LYS A 264 -6.96 -20.07 -17.09
N THR A 265 -7.10 -20.68 -18.25
CA THR A 265 -8.40 -21.20 -18.72
C THR A 265 -8.93 -22.18 -17.67
N LEU A 266 -10.05 -21.84 -17.07
CA LEU A 266 -10.74 -22.69 -16.10
C LEU A 266 -11.31 -23.94 -16.76
#